data_b3bd1a7c3b1d061d7aa03d46a7a8ce35
#
_entry.id   b3bd1a7c3b1d061d7aa03d46a7a8ce35
#
_cell.length_a   1.000
_cell.length_b   1.000
_cell.length_c   1.000
_cell.angle_alpha   90.00
_cell.angle_beta   90.00
_cell.angle_gamma   90.00
#
_symmetry.space_group_name_H-M   'P 1'
#
loop_
_entity.id
_entity.type
_entity.pdbx_description
1 polymer ?
#
loop_
_entity_poly.entity_id
_entity_poly.type
_entity_poly.pdbx_seq_one_letter_code
_entity_poly.pdbx_strand_id
1 'polypeptide(L)'
;MNQMLNQNMDRLFDKKTIEKGSFSFDQXVAAVFDDMITRSVPYFDQIQKMIIDFAKRYTXKNSLIYDXGCSTGLTLFKLMXELKXNYHYVGLDNSEXMLTVAKKRLATLSMNDYLNLNCVNLNSIKTFNXAGFGIFNLILQFLPXEKRRDLLSLFYNSXLPNGAIVVVEKVVFLNSDLNQIYIEQFRXFKQXQGYSMNXILLKEKALDGVLKPSXIEENKLLLKXAGFSIIETFFQWYNFVGIXAIKPK
;
A
#
# COMPACT_ATOMS: atom_id res chain seq x y z
N MET A 1 -28.56 0.93 6.48
CA MET A 1 -27.13 0.63 6.44
C MET A 1 -26.57 0.81 5.02
N ASN A 2 -27.09 1.75 4.23
CA ASN A 2 -26.71 1.96 2.82
C ASN A 2 -26.50 3.44 2.47
N GLN A 3 -25.89 4.24 3.37
CA GLN A 3 -25.67 5.67 3.10
C GLN A 3 -24.20 6.11 3.12
N MET A 4 -23.24 5.19 3.13
CA MET A 4 -21.81 5.58 3.24
C MET A 4 -20.99 5.42 1.97
N LEU A 5 -21.60 5.17 0.81
CA LEU A 5 -20.84 4.95 -0.42
C LEU A 5 -21.34 5.82 -1.58
N ASN A 6 -21.35 7.14 -1.39
CA ASN A 6 -21.28 8.04 -2.54
C ASN A 6 -19.78 8.29 -2.80
N GLN A 7 -19.06 7.23 -3.07
CA GLN A 7 -17.69 7.34 -3.57
C GLN A 7 -17.79 7.92 -4.98
N ASN A 8 -17.19 9.08 -5.18
CA ASN A 8 -17.08 9.65 -6.52
C ASN A 8 -16.32 8.66 -7.41
N MET A 9 -16.90 8.32 -8.54
CA MET A 9 -16.26 7.43 -9.50
C MET A 9 -14.98 8.09 -10.07
N ASP A 10 -13.89 7.34 -10.14
CA ASP A 10 -12.64 7.81 -10.72
C ASP A 10 -12.81 8.03 -12.24
N ARG A 11 -12.81 9.29 -12.63
CA ARG A 11 -12.82 9.76 -14.03
C ARG A 11 -11.75 10.83 -14.25
N LEU A 12 -10.72 10.83 -13.42
CA LEU A 12 -9.70 11.90 -13.41
C LEU A 12 -8.98 12.04 -14.76
N PHE A 13 -8.86 10.94 -15.50
CA PHE A 13 -8.11 10.88 -16.74
C PHE A 13 -9.00 10.88 -18.00
N ASP A 14 -10.31 11.06 -17.86
CA ASP A 14 -11.23 10.96 -19.00
C ASP A 14 -11.07 12.12 -20.02
N LYS A 15 -10.65 13.31 -19.57
CA LYS A 15 -10.69 14.52 -20.41
C LYS A 15 -9.44 15.41 -20.31
N LYS A 16 -8.29 14.90 -19.89
CA LYS A 16 -7.10 15.74 -19.67
C LYS A 16 -5.99 15.42 -20.67
N THR A 17 -5.28 16.45 -21.09
CA THR A 17 -3.94 16.29 -21.66
C THR A 17 -3.01 15.97 -20.48
N ILE A 18 -2.38 14.81 -20.51
CA ILE A 18 -1.55 14.32 -19.41
C ILE A 18 -0.08 14.40 -19.80
N GLU A 19 0.72 15.02 -18.95
CA GLU A 19 2.17 15.02 -19.07
C GLU A 19 2.75 13.75 -18.44
N LYS A 20 3.87 13.28 -18.97
CA LYS A 20 4.62 12.14 -18.41
C LYS A 20 5.07 12.50 -16.99
N GLY A 21 4.85 11.60 -16.05
CA GLY A 21 5.30 11.75 -14.67
C GLY A 21 4.50 12.77 -13.85
N SER A 22 3.31 13.14 -14.31
CA SER A 22 2.50 14.20 -13.64
C SER A 22 1.59 13.66 -12.52
N PHE A 23 1.63 12.37 -12.20
CA PHE A 23 0.76 11.80 -11.16
C PHE A 23 1.17 12.31 -9.78
N SER A 24 0.20 12.81 -9.03
CA SER A 24 0.41 13.24 -7.64
C SER A 24 -0.80 12.84 -6.77
N PHE A 25 -0.56 12.59 -5.50
CA PHE A 25 -1.60 12.23 -4.53
C PHE A 25 -2.24 13.51 -3.95
N ASP A 26 -2.86 14.30 -4.85
CA ASP A 26 -3.50 15.58 -4.54
C ASP A 26 -4.97 15.40 -4.12
N GLN A 27 -5.64 16.49 -3.93
CA GLN A 27 -7.05 16.52 -3.52
C GLN A 27 -7.99 15.83 -4.52
N UNK A 28 -7.64 15.80 -5.70
CA UNK A 28 -8.34 15.26 -6.58
C UNK A 28 -8.28 13.88 -6.56
N VAL A 29 -7.14 13.42 -6.52
CA VAL A 29 -6.94 11.97 -6.40
C VAL A 29 -7.54 11.46 -5.08
N ALA A 30 -7.33 12.15 -3.96
CA ALA A 30 -7.87 11.74 -2.66
C ALA A 30 -9.39 11.57 -2.65
N ALA A 31 -10.11 12.37 -3.42
CA ALA A 31 -11.59 12.34 -3.47
C ALA A 31 -12.14 11.06 -4.14
N VAL A 32 -11.36 10.40 -5.00
CA VAL A 32 -11.78 9.21 -5.76
C VAL A 32 -10.88 7.99 -5.49
N PHE A 33 -9.95 8.11 -4.54
CA PHE A 33 -8.86 7.13 -4.36
C PHE A 33 -9.38 5.72 -4.08
N ASP A 34 -10.40 5.59 -3.25
CA ASP A 34 -10.93 4.26 -2.89
C ASP A 34 -11.53 3.55 -4.11
N ASP A 35 -12.28 4.27 -4.94
CA ASP A 35 -12.78 3.73 -6.22
C ASP A 35 -11.61 3.38 -7.13
N MET A 36 -10.65 4.31 -7.23
CA MET A 36 -9.46 4.13 -8.07
C MET A 36 -8.66 2.88 -7.69
N ILE A 37 -8.37 2.67 -6.38
CA ILE A 37 -7.53 1.56 -5.94
C ILE A 37 -8.28 0.22 -6.11
N THR A 38 -9.57 0.19 -5.76
CA THR A 38 -10.41 -1.01 -5.85
C THR A 38 -10.54 -1.49 -7.30
N ARG A 39 -10.69 -0.56 -8.25
CA ARG A 39 -10.81 -0.88 -9.68
C ARG A 39 -9.47 -1.07 -10.38
N SER A 40 -8.35 -0.64 -9.76
CA SER A 40 -7.02 -0.75 -10.38
C SER A 40 -6.16 -1.87 -9.81
N VAL A 41 -6.46 -2.38 -8.60
CA VAL A 41 -5.63 -3.43 -7.99
C VAL A 41 -6.41 -4.75 -7.99
N PRO A 42 -5.91 -5.76 -8.73
CA PRO A 42 -6.59 -7.06 -8.78
C PRO A 42 -6.73 -7.69 -7.40
N TYR A 43 -7.94 -8.18 -7.10
CA TYR A 43 -8.26 -8.87 -5.84
C TYR A 43 -7.96 -8.02 -4.59
N PHE A 44 -8.14 -6.69 -4.70
CA PHE A 44 -7.80 -5.75 -3.63
C PHE A 44 -8.42 -6.16 -2.28
N ASP A 45 -9.71 -6.53 -2.26
CA ASP A 45 -10.38 -6.95 -1.01
C ASP A 45 -9.78 -8.23 -0.42
N GLN A 46 -9.33 -9.17 -1.25
CA GLN A 46 -8.66 -10.39 -0.78
C GLN A 46 -7.29 -10.07 -0.18
N ILE A 47 -6.55 -9.17 -0.84
CA ILE A 47 -5.26 -8.68 -0.32
C ILE A 47 -5.47 -8.03 1.06
N GLN A 48 -6.49 -7.15 1.19
CA GLN A 48 -6.82 -6.49 2.46
C GLN A 48 -7.13 -7.51 3.56
N LYS A 49 -7.91 -8.56 3.22
CA LYS A 49 -8.25 -9.64 4.16
C LYS A 49 -6.98 -10.38 4.62
N MET A 50 -6.11 -10.75 3.69
CA MET A 50 -4.84 -11.43 4.01
C MET A 50 -3.94 -10.55 4.90
N ILE A 51 -3.87 -9.24 4.65
CA ILE A 51 -3.13 -8.29 5.50
C ILE A 51 -3.67 -8.35 6.94
N ILE A 52 -5.01 -8.32 7.10
CA ILE A 52 -5.66 -8.38 8.42
C ILE A 52 -5.36 -9.71 9.13
N ASP A 53 -5.43 -10.83 8.40
CA ASP A 53 -5.16 -12.16 8.95
C ASP A 53 -3.71 -12.26 9.45
N PHE A 54 -2.74 -11.71 8.70
CA PHE A 54 -1.35 -11.64 9.13
C PHE A 54 -1.19 -10.72 10.36
N ALA A 55 -1.86 -9.56 10.36
CA ALA A 55 -1.81 -8.64 11.51
C ALA A 55 -2.33 -9.34 12.79
N LYS A 56 -3.43 -10.08 12.70
CA LYS A 56 -3.99 -10.87 13.82
C LYS A 56 -2.96 -11.89 14.34
N ARG A 57 -2.20 -12.49 13.45
CA ARG A 57 -1.29 -13.60 13.78
C ARG A 57 0.02 -13.10 14.41
N TYR A 58 0.56 -11.97 13.91
CA TYR A 58 1.93 -11.56 14.22
C TYR A 58 2.03 -10.33 15.13
N THR A 59 0.89 -9.69 15.49
CA THR A 59 0.93 -8.51 16.36
C THR A 59 0.74 -8.88 17.83
N UNK A 60 1.56 -8.58 18.66
CA UNK A 60 1.51 -8.75 19.94
C UNK A 60 0.65 -7.80 20.53
N LYS A 61 -0.10 -8.07 21.56
CA LYS A 61 -0.99 -7.12 22.24
C LYS A 61 -0.21 -5.88 22.70
N ASN A 62 -0.84 -4.75 22.66
CA ASN A 62 -0.30 -3.44 23.06
C ASN A 62 0.91 -2.99 22.23
N SER A 63 1.19 -3.64 21.09
CA SER A 63 2.21 -3.17 20.16
C SER A 63 1.60 -2.30 19.06
N LEU A 64 2.46 -1.66 18.28
CA LEU A 64 2.04 -0.76 17.21
C LEU A 64 1.87 -1.53 15.89
N ILE A 65 0.79 -1.23 15.17
CA ILE A 65 0.59 -1.63 13.77
C ILE A 65 0.80 -0.38 12.92
N TYR A 66 1.77 -0.43 12.01
CA TYR A 66 2.11 0.68 11.11
C TYR A 66 1.56 0.42 9.71
N ASP A 67 0.98 1.47 9.12
CA ASP A 67 0.61 1.49 7.69
C ASP A 67 1.41 2.60 6.99
N UNK A 68 2.38 2.27 6.39
CA UNK A 68 3.16 3.04 5.85
C UNK A 68 2.71 3.38 4.65
N GLY A 69 2.36 4.54 4.07
CA GLY A 69 1.59 5.04 2.95
C GLY A 69 0.11 4.76 3.13
N CYS A 70 -0.44 5.22 4.26
CA CYS A 70 -1.79 4.83 4.64
C CYS A 70 -2.90 5.47 3.79
N SER A 71 -2.57 6.49 3.00
CA SER A 71 -3.48 7.10 2.03
C SER A 71 -4.79 7.55 2.71
N THR A 72 -5.95 7.18 2.19
CA THR A 72 -7.28 7.51 2.74
C THR A 72 -7.64 6.71 4.00
N GLY A 73 -6.70 5.92 4.55
CA GLY A 73 -6.90 5.14 5.78
C GLY A 73 -7.78 3.90 5.62
N LEU A 74 -8.01 3.43 4.41
CA LEU A 74 -8.93 2.30 4.18
C LEU A 74 -8.42 1.00 4.84
N THR A 75 -7.12 0.71 4.74
CA THR A 75 -6.50 -0.47 5.38
C THR A 75 -6.63 -0.36 6.91
N LEU A 76 -6.27 0.80 7.46
CA LEU A 76 -6.40 1.07 8.91
C LEU A 76 -7.84 0.91 9.38
N PHE A 77 -8.80 1.45 8.63
CA PHE A 77 -10.23 1.33 8.95
C PHE A 77 -10.65 -0.14 9.07
N LYS A 78 -10.28 -0.95 8.07
CA LYS A 78 -10.59 -2.39 8.06
C LYS A 78 -9.91 -3.13 9.24
N LEU A 79 -8.65 -2.81 9.52
CA LEU A 79 -7.90 -3.36 10.67
C LEU A 79 -8.56 -3.00 12.00
N MET A 80 -8.85 -1.73 12.21
CA MET A 80 -9.47 -1.24 13.44
C MET A 80 -10.86 -1.83 13.70
N UNK A 81 -11.47 -2.08 12.65
CA UNK A 81 -12.61 -2.62 12.73
C UNK A 81 -12.58 -3.93 13.14
N GLU A 82 -11.66 -4.72 12.78
CA GLU A 82 -11.51 -6.17 13.07
C GLU A 82 -10.78 -6.42 14.40
N LEU A 83 -9.72 -5.68 14.68
CA LEU A 83 -8.79 -5.93 15.80
C LEU A 83 -9.11 -5.09 17.03
N LYS A 84 -9.87 -4.04 16.84
CA LYS A 84 -10.39 -3.17 17.92
C LYS A 84 -9.28 -2.56 18.80
N UNK A 85 -9.43 -2.35 19.85
CA UNK A 85 -8.74 -1.80 20.67
C UNK A 85 -7.70 -2.48 21.26
N ASN A 86 -7.35 -3.56 20.94
CA ASN A 86 -6.24 -4.39 21.49
C ASN A 86 -4.86 -3.91 21.04
N TYR A 87 -4.80 -2.99 20.09
CA TYR A 87 -3.57 -2.53 19.43
C TYR A 87 -3.59 -1.01 19.25
N HIS A 88 -2.41 -0.44 19.02
CA HIS A 88 -2.29 0.97 18.63
C HIS A 88 -1.93 1.03 17.14
N TYR A 89 -2.54 1.93 16.42
CA TYR A 89 -2.45 2.05 14.95
C TYR A 89 -1.74 3.33 14.57
N VAL A 90 -0.77 3.23 13.67
CA VAL A 90 -0.01 4.39 13.19
C VAL A 90 -0.11 4.44 11.66
N GLY A 91 -0.72 5.49 11.16
CA GLY A 91 -0.79 5.76 9.72
C GLY A 91 0.21 6.85 9.34
N LEU A 92 1.02 6.56 8.35
CA LEU A 92 2.02 7.50 7.83
C LEU A 92 1.74 7.78 6.35
N ASP A 93 1.66 9.04 5.97
CA ASP A 93 1.53 9.44 4.57
C ASP A 93 2.14 10.83 4.39
N ASN A 94 2.60 11.15 3.18
CA ASN A 94 3.13 12.48 2.90
C ASN A 94 2.10 13.44 2.28
N SER A 95 0.86 12.98 2.05
CA SER A 95 -0.22 13.77 1.45
C SER A 95 -1.23 14.19 2.51
N GLU A 96 -1.25 15.46 2.86
CA GLU A 96 -2.30 16.02 3.73
C GLU A 96 -3.71 15.85 3.14
N UNK A 97 -3.75 15.63 1.90
CA UNK A 97 -4.85 15.41 1.30
C UNK A 97 -5.37 14.14 1.56
N MET A 98 -4.67 13.23 1.45
CA MET A 98 -5.06 11.85 1.80
C MET A 98 -5.40 11.75 3.30
N LEU A 99 -4.54 12.26 4.16
CA LEU A 99 -4.75 12.19 5.61
C LEU A 99 -6.03 12.90 6.07
N THR A 100 -6.48 13.93 5.37
CA THR A 100 -7.77 14.59 5.68
C THR A 100 -8.93 13.61 5.49
N VAL A 101 -8.90 12.81 4.41
CA VAL A 101 -9.90 11.77 4.17
C VAL A 101 -9.79 10.66 5.23
N ALA A 102 -8.54 10.24 5.53
CA ALA A 102 -8.27 9.22 6.56
C ALA A 102 -8.81 9.63 7.93
N LYS A 103 -8.55 10.87 8.36
CA LYS A 103 -9.03 11.42 9.64
C LYS A 103 -10.56 11.34 9.72
N LYS A 104 -11.27 11.78 8.67
CA LYS A 104 -12.74 11.74 8.64
C LYS A 104 -13.26 10.31 8.73
N ARG A 105 -12.65 9.37 7.96
CA ARG A 105 -13.04 7.95 7.98
C ARG A 105 -12.84 7.33 9.35
N LEU A 106 -11.63 7.47 9.90
CA LEU A 106 -11.23 6.76 11.11
C LEU A 106 -11.92 7.33 12.37
N ALA A 107 -12.30 8.63 12.36
CA ALA A 107 -13.08 9.23 13.43
C ALA A 107 -14.44 8.54 13.66
N THR A 108 -15.01 7.91 12.61
CA THR A 108 -16.28 7.19 12.72
C THR A 108 -16.20 5.95 13.63
N LEU A 109 -14.99 5.46 13.92
CA LEU A 109 -14.78 4.30 14.78
C LEU A 109 -14.72 4.64 16.27
N SER A 110 -14.63 5.92 16.63
CA SER A 110 -14.51 6.39 18.03
C SER A 110 -13.35 5.73 18.78
N MET A 111 -12.21 5.52 18.09
CA MET A 111 -11.02 4.86 18.63
C MET A 111 -9.79 5.78 18.56
N ASN A 112 -10.00 7.09 18.79
CA ASN A 112 -8.96 8.10 18.60
C ASN A 112 -7.73 7.88 19.50
N ASP A 113 -7.92 7.35 20.71
CA ASP A 113 -6.83 7.08 21.66
C ASP A 113 -5.89 5.97 21.19
N TYR A 114 -6.32 5.17 20.22
CA TYR A 114 -5.56 4.05 19.65
C TYR A 114 -4.96 4.37 18.30
N LEU A 115 -5.16 5.59 17.78
CA LEU A 115 -4.79 5.96 16.41
C LEU A 115 -3.89 7.19 16.40
N ASN A 116 -2.80 7.09 15.65
CA ASN A 116 -1.91 8.22 15.37
C ASN A 116 -1.71 8.35 13.85
N LEU A 117 -2.10 9.50 13.29
CA LEU A 117 -1.91 9.79 11.86
C LEU A 117 -0.89 10.91 11.72
N ASN A 118 0.18 10.66 10.98
CA ASN A 118 1.27 11.62 10.82
C ASN A 118 1.53 11.92 9.35
N CYS A 119 1.61 13.21 9.03
CA CYS A 119 2.06 13.66 7.72
C CYS A 119 3.59 13.64 7.70
N VAL A 120 4.17 12.64 7.02
CA VAL A 120 5.62 12.43 7.03
C VAL A 120 6.11 11.83 5.71
N ASN A 121 7.26 12.32 5.25
CA ASN A 121 7.92 11.74 4.08
C ASN A 121 8.76 10.54 4.55
N LEU A 122 8.44 9.34 4.07
CA LEU A 122 9.13 8.09 4.43
C LEU A 122 10.63 8.12 4.10
N ASN A 123 11.04 8.94 3.12
CA ASN A 123 12.46 9.09 2.77
C ASN A 123 13.28 9.79 3.86
N SER A 124 12.62 10.51 4.77
CA SER A 124 13.29 11.30 5.82
C SER A 124 13.05 10.76 7.23
N ILE A 125 12.29 9.68 7.37
CA ILE A 125 11.98 9.10 8.68
C ILE A 125 13.28 8.55 9.33
N LYS A 126 13.43 8.74 10.63
CA LYS A 126 14.66 8.38 11.35
C LYS A 126 14.46 7.24 12.36
N THR A 127 13.22 7.01 12.79
CA THR A 127 12.95 5.99 13.82
C THR A 127 11.49 5.54 13.74
N PHE A 128 11.28 4.29 14.16
CA PHE A 128 9.97 3.72 14.47
C PHE A 128 10.00 3.21 15.92
N ASN A 129 8.87 3.23 16.55
CA ASN A 129 8.72 2.65 17.91
C ASN A 129 8.30 1.19 17.78
N UNK A 130 8.48 0.23 18.57
CA UNK A 130 8.17 -0.92 18.73
C UNK A 130 7.13 -1.38 18.00
N ALA A 131 7.38 -1.75 16.97
CA ALA A 131 6.40 -2.24 16.00
C ALA A 131 6.10 -3.74 16.13
N GLY A 132 4.84 -4.13 16.22
CA GLY A 132 4.43 -5.53 16.12
C GLY A 132 4.19 -5.97 14.68
N PHE A 133 3.68 -5.06 13.85
CA PHE A 133 3.33 -5.35 12.45
C PHE A 133 3.50 -4.13 11.56
N GLY A 134 4.00 -4.36 10.36
CA GLY A 134 4.17 -3.30 9.36
C GLY A 134 3.48 -3.62 8.04
N ILE A 135 2.87 -2.62 7.45
CA ILE A 135 2.16 -2.72 6.16
C ILE A 135 2.84 -1.78 5.17
N PHE A 136 3.36 -2.35 4.10
CA PHE A 136 3.93 -1.64 2.95
C PHE A 136 3.09 -2.01 1.72
N ASN A 137 1.92 -1.40 1.63
CA ASN A 137 0.92 -1.76 0.60
C ASN A 137 0.99 -0.76 -0.55
N LEU A 138 1.67 -1.13 -1.63
CA LEU A 138 1.85 -0.34 -2.86
C LEU A 138 2.60 0.98 -2.59
N ILE A 139 3.63 0.92 -1.76
CA ILE A 139 4.36 2.14 -1.36
C ILE A 139 5.85 2.12 -1.76
N LEU A 140 6.54 0.98 -1.67
CA LEU A 140 7.98 0.93 -2.00
C LEU A 140 8.23 1.36 -3.44
N GLN A 141 7.34 1.03 -4.34
CA GLN A 141 7.44 1.38 -5.77
C GLN A 141 7.45 2.90 -6.04
N PHE A 142 7.04 3.71 -5.06
CA PHE A 142 7.06 5.18 -5.17
C PHE A 142 8.31 5.79 -4.53
N LEU A 143 9.13 4.99 -3.83
CA LEU A 143 10.34 5.45 -3.17
C LEU A 143 11.56 5.23 -4.09
N PRO A 144 12.58 6.13 -4.02
CA PRO A 144 13.85 5.88 -4.71
C PRO A 144 14.46 4.54 -4.29
N UNK A 145 14.91 3.73 -5.05
CA UNK A 145 15.39 2.58 -4.82
C UNK A 145 16.32 2.47 -3.77
N GLU A 146 17.34 3.48 -3.81
CA GLU A 146 18.37 3.56 -2.79
C GLU A 146 17.82 3.76 -1.38
N LYS A 147 16.61 4.26 -1.23
CA LYS A 147 15.96 4.50 0.08
C LYS A 147 15.17 3.29 0.60
N ARG A 148 14.78 2.36 -0.28
CA ARG A 148 13.89 1.23 0.08
C ARG A 148 14.53 0.33 1.14
N ARG A 149 15.81 -0.06 0.92
CA ARG A 149 16.54 -0.91 1.86
C ARG A 149 16.68 -0.23 3.22
N ASP A 150 17.08 1.04 3.23
CA ASP A 150 17.30 1.77 4.47
C ASP A 150 16.01 1.88 5.30
N LEU A 151 14.88 2.16 4.63
CA LEU A 151 13.57 2.22 5.27
C LEU A 151 13.19 0.86 5.87
N LEU A 152 13.35 -0.22 5.08
CA LEU A 152 13.04 -1.58 5.54
C LEU A 152 13.97 -2.01 6.70
N SER A 153 15.26 -1.67 6.66
CA SER A 153 16.21 -1.93 7.75
C SER A 153 15.83 -1.17 9.02
N LEU A 154 15.48 0.10 8.86
CA LEU A 154 15.03 0.94 9.98
C LEU A 154 13.77 0.32 10.63
N PHE A 155 12.82 -0.12 9.81
CA PHE A 155 11.61 -0.77 10.31
C PHE A 155 11.92 -2.12 10.98
N TYR A 156 12.77 -2.95 10.36
CA TYR A 156 13.21 -4.23 10.93
C TYR A 156 13.79 -4.03 12.35
N ASN A 157 14.62 -3.01 12.54
CA ASN A 157 15.21 -2.72 13.84
C ASN A 157 14.15 -2.36 14.89
N SER A 158 13.04 -1.79 14.52
CA SER A 158 11.88 -1.52 15.39
C SER A 158 10.93 -2.72 15.59
N UNK A 159 10.80 -3.85 14.72
CA UNK A 159 10.04 -4.82 14.79
C UNK A 159 10.37 -5.53 15.93
N LEU A 160 9.47 -5.95 16.74
CA LEU A 160 9.56 -6.85 17.88
C LEU A 160 9.92 -8.27 17.43
N PRO A 161 10.54 -9.09 18.27
CA PRO A 161 10.75 -10.51 17.91
C PRO A 161 9.42 -11.17 17.54
N ASN A 162 9.41 -12.01 16.53
CA ASN A 162 8.22 -12.62 15.91
C ASN A 162 7.28 -11.62 15.23
N GLY A 163 7.60 -10.35 15.20
CA GLY A 163 6.85 -9.37 14.43
C GLY A 163 7.02 -9.61 12.92
N ALA A 164 6.13 -9.05 12.12
CA ALA A 164 6.15 -9.28 10.67
C ALA A 164 5.81 -8.03 9.90
N ILE A 165 6.16 -8.05 8.61
CA ILE A 165 5.64 -7.05 7.68
C ILE A 165 5.00 -7.74 6.47
N VAL A 166 4.08 -7.05 5.85
CA VAL A 166 3.59 -7.39 4.52
C VAL A 166 4.03 -6.30 3.54
N VAL A 167 4.48 -6.74 2.39
CA VAL A 167 4.84 -5.86 1.26
C VAL A 167 3.97 -6.29 0.09
N VAL A 168 3.14 -5.40 -0.41
CA VAL A 168 2.33 -5.63 -1.62
C VAL A 168 2.80 -4.63 -2.67
N GLU A 169 3.20 -5.11 -3.84
CA GLU A 169 3.78 -4.24 -4.88
C GLU A 169 3.34 -4.68 -6.28
N LYS A 170 3.27 -3.73 -7.17
CA LYS A 170 3.31 -4.04 -8.60
C LYS A 170 4.76 -4.40 -8.94
N VAL A 171 4.94 -5.41 -9.80
CA VAL A 171 6.28 -5.92 -10.14
C VAL A 171 6.48 -5.95 -11.65
N VAL A 172 7.74 -6.09 -12.05
CA VAL A 172 8.15 -6.27 -13.45
C VAL A 172 8.90 -7.61 -13.58
N PHE A 173 9.03 -8.08 -14.80
CA PHE A 173 9.66 -9.36 -15.11
C PHE A 173 10.80 -9.14 -16.10
N LEU A 174 11.88 -9.90 -15.92
CA LEU A 174 13.08 -9.80 -16.76
C LEU A 174 12.82 -10.29 -18.19
N ASN A 175 11.97 -11.31 -18.34
CA ASN A 175 11.56 -11.77 -19.65
C ASN A 175 10.60 -10.74 -20.26
N SER A 176 11.00 -10.09 -21.35
CA SER A 176 10.25 -9.00 -21.98
C SER A 176 8.86 -9.44 -22.46
N ASP A 177 8.78 -10.66 -23.01
CA ASP A 177 7.53 -11.17 -23.60
C ASP A 177 6.50 -11.45 -22.49
N LEU A 178 6.93 -12.13 -21.41
CA LEU A 178 6.06 -12.36 -20.24
C LEU A 178 5.64 -11.03 -19.58
N ASN A 179 6.58 -10.10 -19.46
CA ASN A 179 6.28 -8.78 -18.89
C ASN A 179 5.19 -8.07 -19.71
N GLN A 180 5.31 -8.11 -21.03
CA GLN A 180 4.33 -7.51 -21.94
C GLN A 180 2.96 -8.21 -21.80
N ILE A 181 2.92 -9.55 -21.77
CA ILE A 181 1.69 -10.31 -21.55
C ILE A 181 1.00 -9.89 -20.26
N TYR A 182 1.78 -9.74 -19.17
CA TYR A 182 1.21 -9.37 -17.85
C TYR A 182 0.69 -7.93 -17.83
N ILE A 183 1.34 -7.01 -18.55
CA ILE A 183 0.84 -5.64 -18.75
C ILE A 183 -0.52 -5.68 -19.47
N GLU A 184 -0.62 -6.47 -20.54
CA GLU A 184 -1.85 -6.62 -21.32
C GLU A 184 -2.99 -7.22 -20.47
N GLN A 185 -2.69 -8.27 -19.69
CA GLN A 185 -3.67 -8.86 -18.76
C GLN A 185 -4.13 -7.84 -17.72
N PHE A 186 -3.25 -7.00 -17.23
CA PHE A 186 -3.58 -5.93 -16.28
C PHE A 186 -4.46 -4.85 -16.94
N ARG A 187 -4.21 -4.49 -18.17
CA ARG A 187 -5.11 -3.60 -18.94
C ARG A 187 -6.49 -4.23 -19.13
N UNK A 188 -6.53 -5.40 -19.40
CA UNK A 188 -7.59 -6.07 -19.50
C UNK A 188 -8.38 -6.08 -18.35
N PHE A 189 -7.76 -6.39 -17.21
CA PHE A 189 -8.41 -6.31 -15.89
C PHE A 189 -9.07 -4.94 -15.68
N LYS A 190 -8.36 -3.87 -15.85
CA LYS A 190 -8.88 -2.49 -15.66
C LYS A 190 -10.07 -2.18 -16.58
N GLN A 191 -10.08 -2.65 -17.80
CA GLN A 191 -11.26 -2.54 -18.68
C GLN A 191 -12.47 -3.28 -18.12
N UNK A 192 -12.15 -4.31 -17.59
CA UNK A 192 -13.07 -4.99 -16.95
C UNK A 192 -13.68 -4.35 -15.86
N GLN A 193 -12.96 -3.46 -15.20
CA GLN A 193 -13.45 -2.63 -14.11
C GLN A 193 -14.08 -1.30 -14.58
N GLY A 194 -14.32 -1.15 -15.83
CA GLY A 194 -15.03 0.00 -16.41
C GLY A 194 -14.14 1.17 -16.87
N TYR A 195 -12.82 1.01 -16.90
CA TYR A 195 -11.94 2.02 -17.48
C TYR A 195 -11.85 1.86 -19.00
N SER A 196 -11.92 2.97 -19.74
CA SER A 196 -11.61 2.93 -21.17
C SER A 196 -10.10 2.70 -21.38
N MET A 197 -9.71 2.15 -22.52
CA MET A 197 -8.28 1.98 -22.86
C MET A 197 -7.55 3.33 -22.80
N ASN A 198 -8.20 4.38 -23.28
CA ASN A 198 -7.62 5.74 -23.22
C ASN A 198 -7.29 6.19 -21.77
N UNK A 199 -8.07 5.85 -20.77
CA UNK A 199 -7.91 6.16 -19.53
C UNK A 199 -6.87 5.52 -18.94
N ILE A 200 -6.75 4.32 -19.32
CA ILE A 200 -5.67 3.44 -18.86
C ILE A 200 -4.30 3.95 -19.33
N LEU A 201 -4.17 4.21 -20.61
CA LEU A 201 -2.91 4.68 -21.19
C LEU A 201 -2.50 6.06 -20.65
N LEU A 202 -3.46 6.96 -20.45
CA LEU A 202 -3.19 8.28 -19.86
C LEU A 202 -2.69 8.15 -18.41
N LYS A 203 -3.29 7.25 -17.62
CA LYS A 203 -2.84 6.99 -16.24
C LYS A 203 -1.45 6.34 -16.23
N GLU A 204 -1.17 5.43 -17.16
CA GLU A 204 0.17 4.84 -17.31
C GLU A 204 1.21 5.92 -17.64
N LYS A 205 0.88 6.83 -18.54
CA LYS A 205 1.74 7.98 -18.89
C LYS A 205 1.98 8.89 -17.68
N ALA A 206 0.93 9.20 -16.90
CA ALA A 206 1.05 10.01 -15.68
C ALA A 206 1.98 9.35 -14.64
N LEU A 207 1.93 8.02 -14.53
CA LEU A 207 2.73 7.25 -13.56
C LEU A 207 4.15 6.93 -14.04
N ASP A 208 4.47 7.19 -15.30
CA ASP A 208 5.78 6.87 -15.88
C ASP A 208 6.88 7.72 -15.18
N GLY A 209 7.85 7.03 -14.58
CA GLY A 209 8.91 7.66 -13.79
C GLY A 209 8.54 7.94 -12.33
N VAL A 210 7.23 7.99 -12.02
CA VAL A 210 6.72 8.12 -10.65
C VAL A 210 6.66 6.76 -9.97
N LEU A 211 6.08 5.78 -10.67
CA LEU A 211 5.95 4.40 -10.18
C LEU A 211 7.13 3.60 -10.75
N LYS A 212 7.96 3.04 -9.85
CA LYS A 212 9.21 2.32 -10.18
C LYS A 212 9.14 0.90 -9.61
N PRO A 213 8.46 -0.02 -10.29
CA PRO A 213 8.36 -1.40 -9.80
C PRO A 213 9.69 -2.14 -9.92
N SER A 214 9.89 -3.07 -9.04
CA SER A 214 11.07 -3.96 -9.03
C SER A 214 10.69 -5.39 -9.40
N UNK A 215 11.52 -6.40 -9.55
CA UNK A 215 11.38 -7.63 -9.63
C UNK A 215 11.04 -8.14 -8.37
N ILE A 216 10.34 -9.34 -8.40
CA ILE A 216 9.97 -10.07 -7.17
C ILE A 216 11.22 -10.39 -6.34
N GLU A 217 12.22 -10.92 -6.99
CA GLU A 217 13.47 -11.32 -6.33
C GLU A 217 14.24 -10.11 -5.79
N GLU A 218 14.14 -8.96 -6.45
CA GLU A 218 14.71 -7.71 -5.93
C GLU A 218 14.02 -7.29 -4.63
N ASN A 219 12.68 -7.37 -4.59
CA ASN A 219 11.92 -7.06 -3.37
C ASN A 219 12.26 -8.04 -2.23
N LYS A 220 12.39 -9.34 -2.53
CA LYS A 220 12.82 -10.34 -1.55
C LYS A 220 14.25 -10.06 -1.06
N LEU A 221 15.13 -9.67 -1.98
CA LEU A 221 16.52 -9.33 -1.63
C LEU A 221 16.58 -8.09 -0.72
N LEU A 222 15.75 -7.07 -0.98
CA LEU A 222 15.64 -5.91 -0.10
C LEU A 222 15.24 -6.32 1.32
N LEU A 223 14.27 -7.20 1.44
CA LEU A 223 13.81 -7.75 2.74
C LEU A 223 14.92 -8.55 3.43
N LYS A 224 15.63 -9.36 2.70
CA LYS A 224 16.77 -10.12 3.21
C LYS A 224 17.91 -9.21 3.67
N UNK A 225 18.00 -8.27 3.04
CA UNK A 225 18.95 -7.39 3.31
C UNK A 225 18.68 -6.56 4.40
N ALA A 226 17.45 -6.30 4.66
CA ALA A 226 16.97 -5.56 5.83
C ALA A 226 17.07 -6.36 7.15
N GLY A 227 17.20 -7.68 7.07
CA GLY A 227 17.39 -8.56 8.22
C GLY A 227 16.35 -9.67 8.37
N PHE A 228 15.30 -9.67 7.55
CA PHE A 228 14.27 -10.71 7.61
C PHE A 228 14.82 -12.05 7.12
N SER A 229 14.56 -13.12 7.84
CA SER A 229 15.05 -14.47 7.50
C SER A 229 13.96 -15.39 6.92
N ILE A 230 12.69 -15.08 7.20
CA ILE A 230 11.54 -15.82 6.67
C ILE A 230 10.81 -14.87 5.72
N ILE A 231 10.85 -15.18 4.42
CA ILE A 231 10.33 -14.28 3.37
C ILE A 231 9.57 -15.16 2.37
N GLU A 232 8.25 -15.05 2.36
CA GLU A 232 7.40 -15.91 1.53
C GLU A 232 6.38 -15.08 0.75
N THR A 233 6.14 -15.50 -0.48
CA THR A 233 5.08 -14.93 -1.32
C THR A 233 3.74 -15.55 -0.88
N PHE A 234 2.78 -14.71 -0.46
CA PHE A 234 1.46 -15.17 -0.06
C PHE A 234 0.38 -14.89 -1.11
N PHE A 235 0.69 -14.03 -2.08
CA PHE A 235 -0.23 -13.63 -3.14
C PHE A 235 0.55 -13.31 -4.40
N GLN A 236 0.05 -13.75 -5.54
CA GLN A 236 0.51 -13.25 -6.83
C GLN A 236 -0.63 -13.28 -7.84
N TRP A 237 -0.81 -12.19 -8.55
CA TRP A 237 -1.66 -12.08 -9.73
C TRP A 237 -0.86 -11.36 -10.80
N TYR A 238 -0.40 -12.11 -11.79
CA TYR A 238 0.46 -11.57 -12.86
C TYR A 238 1.54 -10.63 -12.26
N ASN A 239 1.38 -9.31 -12.48
CA ASN A 239 2.36 -8.29 -12.06
C ASN A 239 2.00 -7.60 -10.73
N PHE A 240 1.24 -8.26 -9.84
CA PHE A 240 1.03 -7.86 -8.45
C PHE A 240 1.47 -8.98 -7.53
N VAL A 241 2.24 -8.65 -6.49
CA VAL A 241 2.76 -9.65 -5.55
C VAL A 241 2.56 -9.17 -4.11
N GLY A 242 2.27 -10.13 -3.21
CA GLY A 242 2.22 -9.91 -1.76
C GLY A 242 3.27 -10.81 -1.10
N ILE A 243 4.10 -10.23 -0.26
CA ILE A 243 5.22 -10.93 0.42
C ILE A 243 5.13 -10.71 1.93
N UNK A 244 5.19 -11.64 3.00
CA UNK A 244 5.23 -11.62 4.22
C UNK A 244 6.50 -11.69 4.53
N ALA A 245 7.15 -11.02 5.37
CA ALA A 245 8.49 -11.19 5.92
C ALA A 245 8.41 -11.16 7.45
N ILE A 246 9.10 -12.09 8.11
CA ILE A 246 8.97 -12.29 9.57
C ILE A 246 10.34 -12.11 10.21
N LYS A 247 10.39 -11.35 11.32
CA LYS A 247 11.57 -11.23 12.15
C LYS A 247 11.64 -12.47 13.07
N PRO A 248 12.77 -13.18 13.13
CA PRO A 248 12.89 -14.35 14.03
C PRO A 248 12.79 -13.97 15.51
N LYS A 249 12.73 -15.01 16.37
CA LYS A 249 12.72 -14.87 17.83
C LYS A 249 14.01 -14.23 18.35
#